data_5101e5c1dd32ced32780b17287bf31d6
#
_entry.id   5101e5c1dd32ced32780b17287bf31d6
#
_cell.length_a   1.000
_cell.length_b   1.000
_cell.length_c   1.000
_cell.angle_alpha   90.00
_cell.angle_beta   90.00
_cell.angle_gamma   90.00
#
_symmetry.space_group_name_H-M   'P 1'
#
loop_
_entity.id
_entity.type
_entity.pdbx_description
1 polymer ?
#
loop_
_entity_poly.entity_id
_entity_poly.type
_entity_poly.pdbx_seq_one_letter_code
_entity_poly.pdbx_strand_id
1 'polypeptide(L)'
;MKKLKIALHFIKIKLKNIGSILIKTSAGYAVASFGLIQVASVVTDNLSTESIFGISSESFMQILFIGVLVLFPIVLIISYVTRKKTIDGETLKNFDENNSTIDDYRPKIGLIPFENLNNDNDGEFLVDGIVEDLITELSMIKEISVATRKTCFGFRGKDYTSQSFKDEWGFDFIVSGSIRSSNDRLRISVELSDMNDDRVIWSNKYDRINTDIFEIQDEIVTKIIRCIVGEIEITSLKRAHRKPTENMTSYEYTLKGRALNQKFDKEANAEAIKMLDAAIEADDTNALPYSWKACTLGQAMTLGFRERNDENMEEFLGSLSKANELNDNDWNTNRILGEANLTLQNFQQSKIYATKAYNANPNHPFVLSIYGDALIRNGEVESGIKVFEKMYKMEPIPAMDSNSDRPLKKLFLAYYLNNDYKKCDEIFNQIEEHDFQDWFIYMHIKTKQNIEYIKESWYEMGAEKFKDLNWKDEISLFHLNDKELKS
;
A
#
# COMPACT_ATOMS: atom_id res chain seq x y z
N MET A 1 -21.59 0.30 -20.21
CA MET A 1 -22.35 -0.55 -19.30
C MET A 1 -21.48 -1.24 -18.24
N LYS A 2 -20.28 -1.83 -18.58
CA LYS A 2 -19.38 -2.49 -17.59
C LYS A 2 -18.91 -1.56 -16.46
N LYS A 3 -18.46 -0.32 -16.78
CA LYS A 3 -18.02 0.68 -15.77
C LYS A 3 -19.11 1.04 -14.75
N LEU A 4 -20.36 1.10 -15.20
CA LEU A 4 -21.52 1.41 -14.34
C LEU A 4 -21.82 0.27 -13.37
N LYS A 5 -21.65 -1.00 -13.79
CA LYS A 5 -21.87 -2.18 -12.92
C LYS A 5 -20.84 -2.25 -11.78
N ILE A 6 -19.56 -1.95 -12.05
CA ILE A 6 -18.51 -1.95 -11.02
C ILE A 6 -18.74 -0.81 -10.02
N ALA A 7 -19.05 0.41 -10.50
CA ALA A 7 -19.37 1.54 -9.62
C ALA A 7 -20.62 1.26 -8.76
N LEU A 8 -21.66 0.66 -9.36
CA LEU A 8 -22.87 0.25 -8.65
C LEU A 8 -22.59 -0.86 -7.62
N HIS A 9 -21.65 -1.76 -7.88
CA HIS A 9 -21.24 -2.81 -6.95
C HIS A 9 -20.51 -2.23 -5.72
N PHE A 10 -19.56 -1.30 -5.91
CA PHE A 10 -18.93 -0.56 -4.80
C PHE A 10 -19.97 0.22 -3.96
N ILE A 11 -20.90 0.89 -4.62
CA ILE A 11 -22.00 1.58 -3.95
C ILE A 11 -22.89 0.57 -3.18
N LYS A 12 -23.16 -0.60 -3.76
CA LYS A 12 -24.00 -1.65 -3.15
C LYS A 12 -23.34 -2.28 -1.92
N ILE A 13 -22.02 -2.53 -1.94
CA ILE A 13 -21.24 -3.01 -0.76
C ILE A 13 -21.26 -1.95 0.34
N LYS A 14 -20.98 -0.69 0.00
CA LYS A 14 -21.01 0.42 0.97
C LYS A 14 -22.41 0.62 1.57
N LEU A 15 -23.46 0.49 0.76
CA LEU A 15 -24.84 0.53 1.20
C LEU A 15 -25.25 -0.71 2.03
N LYS A 16 -24.70 -1.92 1.74
CA LYS A 16 -24.97 -3.15 2.50
C LYS A 16 -24.43 -3.06 3.93
N ASN A 17 -23.20 -2.53 4.11
CA ASN A 17 -22.59 -2.32 5.43
C ASN A 17 -23.33 -1.23 6.23
N ILE A 18 -23.66 -0.11 5.59
CA ILE A 18 -24.53 0.92 6.19
C ILE A 18 -25.93 0.33 6.48
N GLY A 19 -26.47 -0.47 5.57
CA GLY A 19 -27.77 -1.13 5.69
C GLY A 19 -27.86 -2.09 6.88
N SER A 20 -26.81 -2.87 7.17
CA SER A 20 -26.83 -3.80 8.31
C SER A 20 -26.86 -3.08 9.66
N ILE A 21 -26.19 -1.94 9.78
CA ILE A 21 -26.21 -1.07 10.97
C ILE A 21 -27.58 -0.40 11.10
N LEU A 22 -28.08 0.14 10.01
CA LEU A 22 -29.40 0.78 9.96
C LEU A 22 -30.51 -0.20 10.27
N ILE A 23 -30.45 -1.44 9.73
CA ILE A 23 -31.48 -2.49 9.98
C ILE A 23 -31.50 -2.89 11.46
N LYS A 24 -30.34 -3.15 12.10
CA LYS A 24 -30.28 -3.52 13.52
C LYS A 24 -30.77 -2.40 14.42
N THR A 25 -30.37 -1.14 14.13
CA THR A 25 -30.85 0.03 14.90
C THR A 25 -32.34 0.30 14.66
N SER A 26 -32.78 0.18 13.41
CA SER A 26 -34.20 0.34 13.05
C SER A 26 -35.08 -0.71 13.73
N ALA A 27 -34.63 -1.98 13.75
CA ALA A 27 -35.38 -3.05 14.44
C ALA A 27 -35.47 -2.81 15.96
N GLY A 28 -34.34 -2.42 16.60
CA GLY A 28 -34.32 -2.06 18.02
C GLY A 28 -35.21 -0.86 18.34
N TYR A 29 -35.17 0.18 17.51
CA TYR A 29 -36.03 1.36 17.64
C TYR A 29 -37.49 1.04 17.45
N ALA A 30 -37.85 0.21 16.46
CA ALA A 30 -39.22 -0.20 16.20
C ALA A 30 -39.82 -0.99 17.39
N VAL A 31 -39.06 -1.93 17.99
CA VAL A 31 -39.47 -2.70 19.14
C VAL A 31 -39.69 -1.79 20.36
N ALA A 32 -38.73 -0.89 20.65
CA ALA A 32 -38.86 0.06 21.76
C ALA A 32 -40.04 1.03 21.57
N SER A 33 -40.23 1.56 20.36
CA SER A 33 -41.31 2.47 20.03
C SER A 33 -42.68 1.80 20.11
N PHE A 34 -42.77 0.55 19.63
CA PHE A 34 -43.99 -0.25 19.72
C PHE A 34 -44.37 -0.53 21.19
N GLY A 35 -43.38 -0.93 22.03
CA GLY A 35 -43.59 -1.11 23.46
C GLY A 35 -44.08 0.16 24.17
N LEU A 36 -43.47 1.32 23.83
CA LEU A 36 -43.83 2.61 24.40
C LEU A 36 -45.25 3.05 24.00
N ILE A 37 -45.64 2.85 22.75
CA ILE A 37 -47.01 3.12 22.26
C ILE A 37 -48.03 2.18 22.93
N GLN A 38 -47.73 0.89 23.10
CA GLN A 38 -48.59 -0.06 23.80
C GLN A 38 -48.79 0.31 25.28
N VAL A 39 -47.69 0.64 25.99
CA VAL A 39 -47.79 1.08 27.38
C VAL A 39 -48.63 2.37 27.48
N ALA A 40 -48.41 3.32 26.58
CA ALA A 40 -49.19 4.57 26.56
C ALA A 40 -50.69 4.31 26.29
N SER A 41 -51.02 3.41 25.35
CA SER A 41 -52.40 2.99 25.07
C SER A 41 -53.08 2.37 26.30
N VAL A 42 -52.38 1.41 26.96
CA VAL A 42 -52.91 0.78 28.18
C VAL A 42 -53.12 1.81 29.31
N VAL A 43 -52.23 2.79 29.44
CA VAL A 43 -52.35 3.87 30.42
C VAL A 43 -53.51 4.80 30.07
N THR A 44 -53.69 5.18 28.79
CA THR A 44 -54.82 6.04 28.37
C THR A 44 -56.14 5.34 28.48
N ASP A 45 -56.24 4.01 28.27
CA ASP A 45 -57.47 3.22 28.33
C ASP A 45 -57.91 2.92 29.78
N ASN A 46 -56.96 2.85 30.74
CA ASN A 46 -57.25 2.53 32.13
C ASN A 46 -57.34 3.75 33.09
N LEU A 47 -56.83 4.92 32.66
CA LEU A 47 -57.03 6.16 33.40
C LEU A 47 -58.38 6.79 33.01
N SER A 48 -59.35 6.78 33.91
CA SER A 48 -60.66 7.43 33.76
C SER A 48 -60.63 8.96 33.73
N THR A 49 -59.52 9.54 33.37
CA THR A 49 -59.30 10.99 33.24
C THR A 49 -59.38 11.43 31.79
N GLU A 50 -60.26 12.35 31.45
CA GLU A 50 -60.47 12.91 30.11
C GLU A 50 -59.26 13.65 29.56
N SER A 51 -58.22 13.87 30.38
CA SER A 51 -56.97 14.54 29.94
C SER A 51 -55.72 14.03 30.69
N ILE A 52 -54.62 13.85 29.97
CA ILE A 52 -53.30 13.56 30.49
C ILE A 52 -52.44 14.86 30.30
N PHE A 53 -51.93 15.41 31.39
CA PHE A 53 -51.21 16.70 31.38
C PHE A 53 -52.03 17.88 30.78
N GLY A 54 -53.39 17.86 30.89
CA GLY A 54 -54.24 18.89 30.32
C GLY A 54 -54.49 18.78 28.81
N ILE A 55 -54.11 17.65 28.21
CA ILE A 55 -54.27 17.33 26.78
C ILE A 55 -55.21 16.11 26.66
N SER A 56 -56.12 16.11 25.69
CA SER A 56 -57.00 14.95 25.48
C SER A 56 -56.17 13.69 25.16
N SER A 57 -56.64 12.51 25.59
CA SER A 57 -55.97 11.23 25.36
C SER A 57 -55.66 10.99 23.89
N GLU A 58 -56.53 11.41 22.99
CA GLU A 58 -56.30 11.31 21.54
C GLU A 58 -55.20 12.22 21.06
N SER A 59 -55.13 13.49 21.48
CA SER A 59 -54.05 14.42 21.15
C SER A 59 -52.75 13.99 21.76
N PHE A 60 -52.71 13.41 22.96
CA PHE A 60 -51.51 12.87 23.59
C PHE A 60 -50.93 11.71 22.77
N MET A 61 -51.76 10.78 22.30
CA MET A 61 -51.30 9.68 21.44
C MET A 61 -50.79 10.18 20.08
N GLN A 62 -51.41 11.19 19.49
CA GLN A 62 -50.95 11.81 18.25
C GLN A 62 -49.56 12.48 18.44
N ILE A 63 -49.35 13.23 19.52
CA ILE A 63 -48.07 13.86 19.85
C ILE A 63 -47.00 12.80 20.06
N LEU A 64 -47.29 11.71 20.79
CA LEU A 64 -46.37 10.62 21.02
C LEU A 64 -45.96 9.95 19.70
N PHE A 65 -46.91 9.68 18.80
CA PHE A 65 -46.67 9.07 17.51
C PHE A 65 -45.79 9.96 16.62
N ILE A 66 -46.09 11.27 16.56
CA ILE A 66 -45.25 12.26 15.83
C ILE A 66 -43.86 12.33 16.46
N GLY A 67 -43.73 12.33 17.78
CA GLY A 67 -42.44 12.34 18.47
C GLY A 67 -41.59 11.13 18.14
N VAL A 68 -42.14 9.93 18.11
CA VAL A 68 -41.47 8.71 17.69
C VAL A 68 -40.99 8.82 16.24
N LEU A 69 -41.78 9.35 15.33
CA LEU A 69 -41.46 9.51 13.92
C LEU A 69 -40.33 10.51 13.69
N VAL A 70 -40.34 11.63 14.43
CA VAL A 70 -39.30 12.68 14.34
C VAL A 70 -37.98 12.25 14.98
N LEU A 71 -38.01 11.47 16.07
CA LEU A 71 -36.81 10.98 16.74
C LEU A 71 -36.11 9.86 15.97
N PHE A 72 -36.79 9.15 15.09
CA PHE A 72 -36.22 8.04 14.33
C PHE A 72 -34.97 8.41 13.55
N PRO A 73 -34.95 9.43 12.67
CA PRO A 73 -33.71 9.81 11.94
C PRO A 73 -32.61 10.29 12.88
N ILE A 74 -32.94 10.94 13.98
CA ILE A 74 -31.95 11.42 14.97
C ILE A 74 -31.27 10.23 15.66
N VAL A 75 -32.02 9.22 16.06
CA VAL A 75 -31.49 7.97 16.66
C VAL A 75 -30.60 7.23 15.66
N LEU A 76 -30.97 7.19 14.39
CA LEU A 76 -30.14 6.59 13.35
C LEU A 76 -28.81 7.32 13.17
N ILE A 77 -28.83 8.66 13.15
CA ILE A 77 -27.62 9.48 13.05
C ILE A 77 -26.72 9.31 14.29
N ILE A 78 -27.30 9.37 15.48
CA ILE A 78 -26.57 9.19 16.74
C ILE A 78 -25.96 7.78 16.80
N SER A 79 -26.73 6.75 16.45
CA SER A 79 -26.24 5.36 16.42
C SER A 79 -25.09 5.17 15.41
N TYR A 80 -25.16 5.82 14.26
CA TYR A 80 -24.10 5.79 13.27
C TYR A 80 -22.82 6.49 13.78
N VAL A 81 -22.96 7.67 14.39
CA VAL A 81 -21.82 8.46 14.87
C VAL A 81 -21.18 7.84 16.13
N THR A 82 -22.00 7.36 17.10
CA THR A 82 -21.48 6.75 18.34
C THR A 82 -20.82 5.42 18.07
N ARG A 83 -21.38 4.60 17.18
CA ARG A 83 -20.77 3.30 16.84
C ARG A 83 -19.47 3.46 16.07
N LYS A 84 -19.34 4.50 15.24
CA LYS A 84 -18.06 4.85 14.63
C LYS A 84 -17.02 5.22 15.70
N LYS A 85 -17.40 6.01 16.72
CA LYS A 85 -16.51 6.34 17.85
C LYS A 85 -16.21 5.14 18.75
N THR A 86 -17.16 4.20 18.93
CA THR A 86 -16.97 3.00 19.75
C THR A 86 -16.07 1.99 19.05
N ILE A 87 -16.21 1.82 17.72
CA ILE A 87 -15.31 0.99 16.94
C ILE A 87 -13.87 1.56 16.99
N ASP A 88 -13.73 2.88 16.83
CA ASP A 88 -12.44 3.55 16.96
C ASP A 88 -11.87 3.44 18.40
N GLY A 89 -12.72 3.52 19.43
CA GLY A 89 -12.34 3.42 20.83
C GLY A 89 -12.10 1.98 21.33
N GLU A 90 -12.87 1.01 20.87
CA GLU A 90 -12.63 -0.42 21.17
C GLU A 90 -11.42 -0.97 20.42
N THR A 91 -11.20 -0.53 19.18
CA THR A 91 -9.98 -0.87 18.44
C THR A 91 -8.74 -0.35 19.17
N LEU A 92 -8.77 0.89 19.71
CA LEU A 92 -7.65 1.43 20.48
C LEU A 92 -7.48 0.76 21.85
N LYS A 93 -8.56 0.41 22.56
CA LYS A 93 -8.47 -0.33 23.84
C LYS A 93 -8.08 -1.79 23.65
N ASN A 94 -8.60 -2.46 22.63
CA ASN A 94 -8.21 -3.83 22.30
C ASN A 94 -6.77 -3.92 21.76
N PHE A 95 -6.25 -2.83 21.17
CA PHE A 95 -4.83 -2.73 20.80
C PHE A 95 -3.91 -2.71 22.04
N ASP A 96 -4.35 -2.05 23.14
CA ASP A 96 -3.53 -1.97 24.36
C ASP A 96 -3.65 -3.21 25.25
N GLU A 97 -4.81 -3.91 25.27
CA GLU A 97 -5.00 -5.09 26.12
C GLU A 97 -4.68 -6.43 25.45
N ASN A 98 -4.83 -6.55 24.12
CA ASN A 98 -4.48 -7.75 23.36
C ASN A 98 -3.04 -7.77 22.79
N ASN A 99 -2.29 -6.68 22.90
CA ASN A 99 -0.91 -6.63 22.43
C ASN A 99 0.08 -7.43 23.28
N SER A 100 -0.38 -8.13 24.32
CA SER A 100 0.48 -8.97 25.15
C SER A 100 0.51 -10.46 24.78
N THR A 101 -0.24 -10.92 23.76
CA THR A 101 -0.32 -12.35 23.39
C THR A 101 -0.46 -12.66 21.89
N ILE A 102 -0.44 -11.67 20.99
CA ILE A 102 -0.27 -11.95 19.57
C ILE A 102 1.23 -12.00 19.34
N ASP A 103 1.77 -13.19 19.08
CA ASP A 103 3.13 -13.34 18.58
C ASP A 103 3.26 -12.45 17.33
N ASP A 104 4.04 -11.38 17.45
CA ASP A 104 4.34 -10.50 16.30
C ASP A 104 5.31 -11.26 15.38
N TYR A 105 4.75 -11.97 14.39
CA TYR A 105 5.50 -12.80 13.44
C TYR A 105 6.35 -11.99 12.46
N ARG A 106 6.30 -10.66 12.52
CA ARG A 106 7.15 -9.80 11.69
C ARG A 106 8.61 -9.94 12.10
N PRO A 107 9.54 -10.00 11.14
CA PRO A 107 10.96 -9.98 11.45
C PRO A 107 11.33 -8.78 12.33
N LYS A 108 11.99 -9.04 13.45
CA LYS A 108 12.43 -8.00 14.39
C LYS A 108 13.85 -7.56 14.07
N ILE A 109 14.03 -6.24 13.92
CA ILE A 109 15.30 -5.63 13.55
C ILE A 109 15.79 -4.73 14.65
N GLY A 110 17.04 -4.96 15.06
CA GLY A 110 17.81 -4.03 15.88
C GLY A 110 18.82 -3.26 15.04
N LEU A 111 19.12 -2.01 15.43
CA LEU A 111 20.19 -1.22 14.84
C LEU A 111 21.22 -0.91 15.94
N ILE A 112 22.48 -1.24 15.66
CA ILE A 112 23.60 -0.82 16.51
C ILE A 112 24.09 0.52 15.97
N PRO A 113 24.28 1.57 16.80
CA PRO A 113 24.88 2.80 16.36
C PRO A 113 26.20 2.55 15.63
N PHE A 114 26.37 3.16 14.46
CA PHE A 114 27.58 2.94 13.67
C PHE A 114 28.82 3.44 14.40
N GLU A 115 29.97 2.83 14.13
CA GLU A 115 31.23 3.26 14.70
C GLU A 115 31.80 4.45 13.96
N ASN A 116 32.12 5.55 14.68
CA ASN A 116 32.92 6.64 14.14
C ASN A 116 34.41 6.30 14.23
N LEU A 117 34.99 5.90 13.11
CA LEU A 117 36.40 5.51 13.05
C LEU A 117 37.38 6.70 13.09
N ASN A 118 36.89 7.94 13.03
CA ASN A 118 37.72 9.15 13.15
C ASN A 118 37.82 9.66 14.58
N ASN A 119 36.91 9.26 15.46
CA ASN A 119 36.80 9.72 16.85
C ASN A 119 36.72 11.25 16.97
N ASP A 120 36.03 11.92 16.03
CA ASP A 120 35.73 13.33 16.04
C ASP A 120 34.25 13.60 16.29
N ASN A 121 33.91 14.82 16.75
CA ASN A 121 32.54 15.17 17.08
C ASN A 121 31.65 15.27 15.83
N ASP A 122 32.16 15.71 14.70
CA ASP A 122 31.37 15.87 13.45
C ASP A 122 30.98 14.50 12.89
N GLY A 123 31.87 13.50 12.96
CA GLY A 123 31.58 12.12 12.61
C GLY A 123 30.53 11.49 13.53
N GLU A 124 30.51 11.85 14.84
CA GLU A 124 29.51 11.34 15.79
C GLU A 124 28.12 11.85 15.45
N PHE A 125 27.95 13.13 15.12
CA PHE A 125 26.67 13.68 14.66
C PHE A 125 26.17 13.02 13.39
N LEU A 126 27.05 12.75 12.45
CA LEU A 126 26.70 12.09 11.18
C LEU A 126 26.25 10.63 11.42
N VAL A 127 26.98 9.90 12.29
CA VAL A 127 26.61 8.54 12.72
C VAL A 127 25.22 8.52 13.31
N ASP A 128 24.96 9.41 14.26
CA ASP A 128 23.67 9.46 14.96
C ASP A 128 22.53 9.81 14.00
N GLY A 129 22.75 10.77 13.12
CA GLY A 129 21.76 11.17 12.11
C GLY A 129 21.40 10.02 11.17
N ILE A 130 22.39 9.32 10.61
CA ILE A 130 22.13 8.18 9.70
C ILE A 130 21.36 7.05 10.43
N VAL A 131 21.77 6.70 11.65
CA VAL A 131 21.10 5.64 12.41
C VAL A 131 19.66 6.05 12.79
N GLU A 132 19.44 7.31 13.16
CA GLU A 132 18.10 7.83 13.46
C GLU A 132 17.17 7.80 12.24
N ASP A 133 17.67 8.20 11.09
CA ASP A 133 16.92 8.14 9.83
C ASP A 133 16.63 6.70 9.40
N LEU A 134 17.61 5.79 9.54
CA LEU A 134 17.39 4.37 9.29
C LEU A 134 16.29 3.79 10.19
N ILE A 135 16.29 4.11 11.50
CA ILE A 135 15.24 3.68 12.43
C ILE A 135 13.88 4.25 11.98
N THR A 136 13.83 5.53 11.65
CA THR A 136 12.61 6.23 11.25
C THR A 136 12.03 5.61 9.98
N GLU A 137 12.81 5.51 8.94
CA GLU A 137 12.38 5.02 7.63
C GLU A 137 12.03 3.52 7.67
N LEU A 138 12.83 2.68 8.35
CA LEU A 138 12.51 1.25 8.53
C LEU A 138 11.22 1.06 9.34
N SER A 139 10.92 1.94 10.32
CA SER A 139 9.68 1.89 11.11
C SER A 139 8.43 2.20 10.30
N MET A 140 8.56 2.85 9.12
CA MET A 140 7.44 3.08 8.20
C MET A 140 7.03 1.81 7.45
N ILE A 141 7.89 0.78 7.43
CA ILE A 141 7.68 -0.48 6.73
C ILE A 141 6.93 -1.43 7.68
N LYS A 142 5.67 -1.70 7.38
CA LYS A 142 4.78 -2.44 8.29
C LYS A 142 5.04 -3.94 8.35
N GLU A 143 5.78 -4.48 7.41
CA GLU A 143 6.16 -5.89 7.32
C GLU A 143 7.30 -6.28 8.26
N ILE A 144 7.94 -5.32 8.89
CA ILE A 144 9.03 -5.52 9.84
C ILE A 144 8.73 -4.81 11.17
N SER A 145 9.34 -5.28 12.23
CA SER A 145 9.27 -4.68 13.58
C SER A 145 10.64 -4.12 13.96
N VAL A 146 10.74 -2.81 14.11
CA VAL A 146 12.01 -2.12 14.38
C VAL A 146 12.12 -1.75 15.85
N ALA A 147 13.29 -2.01 16.45
CA ALA A 147 13.56 -1.63 17.84
C ALA A 147 13.50 -0.10 18.01
N THR A 148 13.04 0.34 19.19
CA THR A 148 12.96 1.78 19.48
C THR A 148 14.34 2.45 19.45
N ARG A 149 14.37 3.75 19.13
CA ARG A 149 15.61 4.56 19.19
C ARG A 149 16.35 4.37 20.53
N LYS A 150 15.63 4.40 21.64
CA LYS A 150 16.23 4.23 22.97
C LYS A 150 16.92 2.87 23.14
N THR A 151 16.33 1.82 22.61
CA THR A 151 16.90 0.46 22.64
C THR A 151 18.15 0.40 21.78
N CYS A 152 18.07 0.87 20.52
CA CYS A 152 19.18 0.87 19.58
C CYS A 152 20.40 1.65 20.11
N PHE A 153 20.19 2.88 20.56
CA PHE A 153 21.28 3.70 21.10
C PHE A 153 21.80 3.19 22.46
N GLY A 154 21.02 2.38 23.16
CA GLY A 154 21.45 1.70 24.38
C GLY A 154 22.53 0.64 24.17
N PHE A 155 22.77 0.22 22.92
CA PHE A 155 23.83 -0.75 22.55
C PHE A 155 25.21 -0.10 22.37
N ARG A 156 25.30 1.23 22.28
CA ARG A 156 26.57 1.94 22.05
C ARG A 156 27.62 1.60 23.10
N GLY A 157 28.78 1.18 22.63
CA GLY A 157 29.95 0.90 23.48
C GLY A 157 29.80 -0.32 24.39
N LYS A 158 28.84 -1.21 24.11
CA LYS A 158 28.65 -2.44 24.85
C LYS A 158 28.96 -3.66 23.97
N ASP A 159 29.58 -4.66 24.57
CA ASP A 159 29.84 -5.94 23.89
C ASP A 159 28.59 -6.83 24.00
N TYR A 160 28.03 -7.21 22.85
CA TYR A 160 26.93 -8.15 22.72
C TYR A 160 27.31 -9.27 21.79
N THR A 161 26.81 -10.48 22.08
CA THR A 161 26.91 -11.61 21.16
C THR A 161 25.63 -11.72 20.34
N SER A 162 25.71 -12.36 19.18
CA SER A 162 24.52 -12.66 18.36
C SER A 162 23.47 -13.42 19.15
N GLN A 163 23.90 -14.30 20.06
CA GLN A 163 23.02 -15.04 20.94
C GLN A 163 22.26 -14.13 21.93
N SER A 164 22.94 -13.12 22.51
CA SER A 164 22.25 -12.16 23.41
C SER A 164 21.22 -11.32 22.66
N PHE A 165 21.49 -10.89 21.43
CA PHE A 165 20.49 -10.16 20.62
C PHE A 165 19.25 -11.00 20.34
N LYS A 166 19.41 -12.31 20.13
CA LYS A 166 18.31 -13.23 19.90
C LYS A 166 17.54 -13.56 21.19
N ASP A 167 18.23 -13.95 22.24
CA ASP A 167 17.61 -14.50 23.46
C ASP A 167 17.02 -13.43 24.37
N GLU A 168 17.69 -12.28 24.51
CA GLU A 168 17.26 -11.19 25.39
C GLU A 168 16.30 -10.21 24.70
N TRP A 169 16.52 -9.96 23.39
CA TRP A 169 15.80 -8.93 22.65
C TRP A 169 14.87 -9.49 21.57
N GLY A 170 15.06 -10.75 21.20
CA GLY A 170 14.25 -11.43 20.18
C GLY A 170 14.48 -10.86 18.77
N PHE A 171 15.67 -10.31 18.48
CA PHE A 171 15.99 -9.82 17.15
C PHE A 171 16.28 -10.97 16.18
N ASP A 172 15.69 -10.89 15.00
CA ASP A 172 16.00 -11.77 13.88
C ASP A 172 17.18 -11.23 13.07
N PHE A 173 17.30 -9.90 12.98
CA PHE A 173 18.31 -9.22 12.19
C PHE A 173 18.90 -8.03 12.95
N ILE A 174 20.21 -7.78 12.71
CA ILE A 174 20.92 -6.62 13.22
C ILE A 174 21.55 -5.86 12.07
N VAL A 175 21.35 -4.54 12.08
CA VAL A 175 22.07 -3.59 11.21
C VAL A 175 23.19 -2.96 12.02
N SER A 176 24.40 -3.01 11.50
CA SER A 176 25.58 -2.36 12.07
C SER A 176 26.39 -1.69 10.97
N GLY A 177 27.36 -0.86 11.35
CA GLY A 177 28.20 -0.20 10.36
C GLY A 177 29.30 0.65 10.95
N SER A 178 30.06 1.31 10.08
CA SER A 178 31.10 2.26 10.47
C SER A 178 31.19 3.42 9.49
N ILE A 179 31.63 4.55 9.99
CA ILE A 179 31.87 5.76 9.21
C ILE A 179 33.32 6.17 9.35
N ARG A 180 33.94 6.49 8.22
CA ARG A 180 35.28 7.09 8.15
C ARG A 180 35.25 8.28 7.21
N SER A 181 35.70 9.41 7.71
CA SER A 181 35.95 10.61 6.93
C SER A 181 37.45 10.81 6.74
N SER A 182 37.90 11.21 5.57
CA SER A 182 39.31 11.59 5.27
C SER A 182 39.33 12.67 4.21
N ASN A 183 39.78 13.86 4.56
CA ASN A 183 39.68 15.07 3.73
C ASN A 183 38.23 15.28 3.26
N ASP A 184 38.02 15.39 1.93
CA ASP A 184 36.68 15.59 1.34
C ASP A 184 35.93 14.26 1.02
N ARG A 185 36.41 13.13 1.54
CA ARG A 185 35.81 11.81 1.26
C ARG A 185 35.19 11.22 2.53
N LEU A 186 33.95 10.79 2.37
CA LEU A 186 33.18 10.05 3.37
C LEU A 186 33.01 8.62 2.90
N ARG A 187 33.37 7.65 3.74
CA ARG A 187 33.10 6.23 3.53
C ARG A 187 32.18 5.71 4.62
N ILE A 188 31.06 5.14 4.23
CA ILE A 188 30.09 4.49 5.11
C ILE A 188 30.07 3.01 4.76
N SER A 189 30.32 2.15 5.73
CA SER A 189 30.19 0.69 5.60
C SER A 189 28.99 0.25 6.40
N VAL A 190 28.15 -0.62 5.83
CA VAL A 190 26.91 -1.13 6.48
C VAL A 190 26.87 -2.63 6.30
N GLU A 191 26.41 -3.31 7.33
CA GLU A 191 26.20 -4.75 7.37
C GLU A 191 24.83 -5.10 7.92
N LEU A 192 24.20 -6.13 7.34
CA LEU A 192 23.00 -6.77 7.84
C LEU A 192 23.36 -8.20 8.25
N SER A 193 23.15 -8.52 9.52
CA SER A 193 23.44 -9.84 10.09
C SER A 193 22.16 -10.55 10.48
N ASP A 194 22.12 -11.83 10.20
CA ASP A 194 21.05 -12.75 10.56
C ASP A 194 21.38 -13.40 11.91
N MET A 195 20.58 -13.12 12.94
CA MET A 195 20.81 -13.61 14.30
C MET A 195 20.45 -15.09 14.48
N ASN A 196 19.68 -15.66 13.54
CA ASN A 196 19.33 -17.07 13.61
C ASN A 196 20.46 -17.99 13.13
N ASP A 197 21.18 -17.54 12.11
CA ASP A 197 22.28 -18.30 11.47
C ASP A 197 23.67 -17.76 11.86
N ASP A 198 23.72 -16.69 12.67
CA ASP A 198 24.94 -15.99 13.10
C ASP A 198 25.88 -15.66 11.93
N ARG A 199 25.36 -14.98 10.93
CA ARG A 199 26.10 -14.63 9.72
C ARG A 199 25.71 -13.29 9.14
N VAL A 200 26.65 -12.61 8.51
CA VAL A 200 26.38 -11.46 7.65
C VAL A 200 25.68 -11.94 6.38
N ILE A 201 24.51 -11.44 6.11
CA ILE A 201 23.74 -11.78 4.89
C ILE A 201 23.88 -10.73 3.80
N TRP A 202 24.24 -9.50 4.18
CA TRP A 202 24.50 -8.41 3.26
C TRP A 202 25.51 -7.41 3.85
N SER A 203 26.37 -6.88 3.02
CA SER A 203 27.24 -5.74 3.38
C SER A 203 27.53 -4.88 2.15
N ASN A 204 27.65 -3.58 2.36
CA ASN A 204 28.01 -2.65 1.30
C ASN A 204 28.84 -1.48 1.83
N LYS A 205 29.57 -0.80 0.90
CA LYS A 205 30.38 0.39 1.17
C LYS A 205 29.97 1.52 0.23
N TYR A 206 29.71 2.67 0.81
CA TYR A 206 29.34 3.89 0.10
C TYR A 206 30.45 4.92 0.22
N ASP A 207 31.05 5.30 -0.91
CA ASP A 207 32.08 6.34 -0.99
C ASP A 207 31.44 7.61 -1.58
N ARG A 208 31.54 8.74 -0.88
CA ARG A 208 31.01 10.03 -1.32
C ARG A 208 32.01 11.14 -1.12
N ILE A 209 31.86 12.21 -1.91
CA ILE A 209 32.58 13.46 -1.70
C ILE A 209 31.73 14.28 -0.72
N ASN A 210 32.36 14.80 0.34
CA ASN A 210 31.67 15.52 1.42
C ASN A 210 31.32 16.97 0.98
N THR A 211 30.31 17.10 0.09
CA THR A 211 29.85 18.41 -0.41
C THR A 211 28.56 18.89 0.26
N ASP A 212 27.62 17.99 0.51
CA ASP A 212 26.39 18.22 1.25
C ASP A 212 26.05 16.97 2.06
N ILE A 213 26.22 17.07 3.38
CA ILE A 213 26.04 15.94 4.29
C ILE A 213 24.58 15.45 4.30
N PHE A 214 23.61 16.34 4.24
CA PHE A 214 22.19 15.95 4.31
C PHE A 214 21.74 15.27 3.02
N GLU A 215 22.14 15.77 1.86
CA GLU A 215 21.82 15.13 0.58
C GLU A 215 22.44 13.72 0.49
N ILE A 216 23.67 13.57 0.95
CA ILE A 216 24.37 12.27 1.03
C ILE A 216 23.67 11.32 1.99
N GLN A 217 23.24 11.82 3.16
CA GLN A 217 22.53 11.05 4.18
C GLN A 217 21.21 10.49 3.62
N ASP A 218 20.37 11.33 3.01
CA ASP A 218 19.10 10.92 2.41
C ASP A 218 19.29 9.86 1.31
N GLU A 219 20.26 10.07 0.42
CA GLU A 219 20.57 9.11 -0.65
C GLU A 219 21.01 7.75 -0.10
N ILE A 220 21.93 7.77 0.87
CA ILE A 220 22.50 6.55 1.42
C ILE A 220 21.48 5.80 2.26
N VAL A 221 20.72 6.49 3.12
CA VAL A 221 19.66 5.90 3.93
C VAL A 221 18.64 5.21 3.03
N THR A 222 18.18 5.86 1.97
CA THR A 222 17.23 5.27 1.00
C THR A 222 17.79 3.98 0.38
N LYS A 223 19.06 3.97 -0.02
CA LYS A 223 19.70 2.78 -0.61
C LYS A 223 19.87 1.64 0.40
N ILE A 224 20.32 1.96 1.61
CA ILE A 224 20.52 0.98 2.69
C ILE A 224 19.19 0.28 3.01
N ILE A 225 18.13 1.06 3.24
CA ILE A 225 16.81 0.53 3.59
C ILE A 225 16.32 -0.45 2.56
N ARG A 226 16.45 -0.09 1.31
CA ARG A 226 15.98 -0.92 0.22
C ARG A 226 16.70 -2.26 0.14
N CYS A 227 18.01 -2.26 0.27
CA CYS A 227 18.82 -3.48 0.30
C CYS A 227 18.47 -4.32 1.54
N ILE A 228 18.37 -3.71 2.72
CA ILE A 228 18.03 -4.41 3.97
C ILE A 228 16.67 -5.10 3.86
N VAL A 229 15.64 -4.38 3.41
CA VAL A 229 14.29 -4.94 3.28
C VAL A 229 14.26 -6.10 2.28
N GLY A 230 14.93 -5.95 1.13
CA GLY A 230 15.05 -7.00 0.13
C GLY A 230 15.72 -8.26 0.67
N GLU A 231 16.82 -8.13 1.40
CA GLU A 231 17.55 -9.28 1.97
C GLU A 231 16.77 -9.96 3.10
N ILE A 232 16.08 -9.20 3.94
CA ILE A 232 15.19 -9.75 4.97
C ILE A 232 14.07 -10.56 4.33
N GLU A 233 13.44 -10.04 3.29
CA GLU A 233 12.37 -10.72 2.57
C GLU A 233 12.87 -12.02 1.92
N ILE A 234 14.02 -11.98 1.22
CA ILE A 234 14.65 -13.15 0.61
C ILE A 234 15.00 -14.20 1.66
N THR A 235 15.57 -13.80 2.80
CA THR A 235 15.99 -14.70 3.86
C THR A 235 14.77 -15.32 4.54
N SER A 236 13.74 -14.55 4.84
CA SER A 236 12.48 -15.03 5.42
C SER A 236 11.77 -15.99 4.48
N LEU A 237 11.76 -15.70 3.18
CA LEU A 237 11.19 -16.58 2.15
C LEU A 237 11.97 -17.90 2.05
N LYS A 238 13.31 -17.86 2.07
CA LYS A 238 14.14 -19.08 2.09
C LYS A 238 13.87 -19.95 3.32
N ARG A 239 13.65 -19.34 4.49
CA ARG A 239 13.24 -20.06 5.71
C ARG A 239 11.86 -20.69 5.56
N ALA A 240 10.89 -19.92 5.07
CA ALA A 240 9.54 -20.41 4.81
C ALA A 240 9.53 -21.61 3.85
N HIS A 241 10.37 -21.62 2.81
CA HIS A 241 10.49 -22.77 1.89
C HIS A 241 11.04 -24.04 2.54
N ARG A 242 11.80 -23.93 3.62
CA ARG A 242 12.36 -25.09 4.35
C ARG A 242 11.41 -25.67 5.41
N LYS A 243 10.36 -24.91 5.81
CA LYS A 243 9.37 -25.37 6.78
C LYS A 243 8.31 -26.28 6.12
N PRO A 244 7.83 -27.32 6.80
CA PRO A 244 6.60 -28.02 6.41
C PRO A 244 5.44 -27.03 6.32
N THR A 245 4.58 -27.20 5.32
CA THR A 245 3.50 -26.25 5.04
C THR A 245 2.56 -26.05 6.23
N GLU A 246 2.27 -27.12 6.98
CA GLU A 246 1.43 -27.14 8.17
C GLU A 246 1.97 -26.31 9.37
N ASN A 247 3.25 -25.95 9.36
CA ASN A 247 3.92 -25.21 10.44
C ASN A 247 4.26 -23.78 10.08
N MET A 248 3.69 -23.27 8.98
CA MET A 248 3.95 -21.90 8.52
C MET A 248 3.04 -20.90 9.22
N THR A 249 3.58 -19.70 9.47
CA THR A 249 2.83 -18.56 9.97
C THR A 249 2.08 -17.84 8.87
N SER A 250 1.07 -17.04 9.20
CA SER A 250 0.36 -16.17 8.24
C SER A 250 1.33 -15.29 7.42
N TYR A 251 2.38 -14.77 8.07
CA TYR A 251 3.43 -14.00 7.39
C TYR A 251 4.20 -14.83 6.35
N GLU A 252 4.63 -16.04 6.70
CA GLU A 252 5.40 -16.91 5.80
C GLU A 252 4.56 -17.39 4.60
N TYR A 253 3.28 -17.70 4.81
CA TYR A 253 2.33 -17.97 3.72
C TYR A 253 2.16 -16.76 2.82
N THR A 254 2.02 -15.56 3.40
CA THR A 254 1.89 -14.30 2.63
C THR A 254 3.12 -14.05 1.76
N LEU A 255 4.34 -14.24 2.30
CA LEU A 255 5.58 -14.12 1.52
C LEU A 255 5.63 -15.08 0.34
N LYS A 256 5.24 -16.36 0.54
CA LYS A 256 5.16 -17.35 -0.56
C LYS A 256 4.14 -16.93 -1.61
N GLY A 257 2.95 -16.49 -1.19
CA GLY A 257 1.91 -16.00 -2.09
C GLY A 257 2.40 -14.82 -2.93
N ARG A 258 3.08 -13.85 -2.31
CA ARG A 258 3.69 -12.71 -3.03
C ARG A 258 4.74 -13.14 -4.04
N ALA A 259 5.68 -14.01 -3.64
CA ALA A 259 6.73 -14.49 -4.52
C ALA A 259 6.18 -15.27 -5.73
N LEU A 260 5.10 -16.03 -5.54
CA LEU A 260 4.41 -16.72 -6.61
C LEU A 260 3.66 -15.75 -7.54
N ASN A 261 2.99 -14.74 -6.99
CA ASN A 261 2.31 -13.69 -7.76
C ASN A 261 3.26 -12.95 -8.72
N GLN A 262 4.51 -12.75 -8.30
CA GLN A 262 5.53 -12.05 -9.09
C GLN A 262 6.08 -12.85 -10.29
N LYS A 263 5.75 -14.14 -10.40
CA LYS A 263 6.16 -14.95 -11.58
C LYS A 263 5.35 -14.66 -12.83
N PHE A 264 4.20 -14.03 -12.72
CA PHE A 264 3.31 -13.66 -13.82
C PHE A 264 2.88 -14.83 -14.71
N ASP A 265 2.89 -16.06 -14.19
CA ASP A 265 2.36 -17.24 -14.86
C ASP A 265 1.07 -17.76 -14.20
N LYS A 266 0.29 -18.53 -14.95
CA LYS A 266 -1.05 -18.98 -14.56
C LYS A 266 -1.01 -19.95 -13.37
N GLU A 267 -0.09 -20.89 -13.39
CA GLU A 267 0.07 -21.93 -12.37
C GLU A 267 0.55 -21.31 -11.06
N ALA A 268 1.55 -20.43 -11.12
CA ALA A 268 2.05 -19.72 -9.95
C ALA A 268 0.98 -18.78 -9.37
N ASN A 269 0.18 -18.11 -10.20
CA ASN A 269 -0.93 -17.28 -9.74
C ASN A 269 -1.98 -18.10 -8.98
N ALA A 270 -2.37 -19.28 -9.49
CA ALA A 270 -3.31 -20.16 -8.81
C ALA A 270 -2.76 -20.67 -7.46
N GLU A 271 -1.46 -21.00 -7.41
CA GLU A 271 -0.80 -21.43 -6.17
C GLU A 271 -0.64 -20.27 -5.18
N ALA A 272 -0.39 -19.05 -5.67
CA ALA A 272 -0.35 -17.84 -4.85
C ALA A 272 -1.68 -17.62 -4.09
N ILE A 273 -2.82 -17.81 -4.76
CA ILE A 273 -4.13 -17.71 -4.13
C ILE A 273 -4.27 -18.71 -2.99
N LYS A 274 -3.85 -19.98 -3.18
CA LYS A 274 -3.91 -21.00 -2.13
C LYS A 274 -3.04 -20.66 -0.93
N MET A 275 -1.83 -20.12 -1.17
CA MET A 275 -0.95 -19.67 -0.07
C MET A 275 -1.58 -18.51 0.70
N LEU A 276 -2.22 -17.58 0.00
CA LEU A 276 -2.87 -16.44 0.64
C LEU A 276 -4.16 -16.85 1.39
N ASP A 277 -4.89 -17.86 0.91
CA ASP A 277 -5.99 -18.45 1.65
C ASP A 277 -5.51 -19.13 2.95
N ALA A 278 -4.40 -19.89 2.88
CA ALA A 278 -3.78 -20.48 4.07
C ALA A 278 -3.25 -19.41 5.04
N ALA A 279 -2.75 -18.28 4.54
CA ALA A 279 -2.34 -17.16 5.37
C ALA A 279 -3.54 -16.53 6.13
N ILE A 280 -4.69 -16.41 5.46
CA ILE A 280 -5.94 -15.92 6.05
C ILE A 280 -6.47 -16.91 7.09
N GLU A 281 -6.40 -18.22 6.81
CA GLU A 281 -6.81 -19.27 7.75
C GLU A 281 -5.94 -19.29 9.01
N ALA A 282 -4.61 -19.02 8.87
CA ALA A 282 -3.69 -18.93 9.98
C ALA A 282 -3.89 -17.68 10.85
N ASP A 283 -4.34 -16.56 10.26
CA ASP A 283 -4.67 -15.31 10.96
C ASP A 283 -5.63 -14.47 10.11
N ASP A 284 -6.92 -14.54 10.42
CA ASP A 284 -7.99 -13.83 9.74
C ASP A 284 -8.11 -12.34 10.13
N THR A 285 -7.33 -11.90 11.12
CA THR A 285 -7.26 -10.50 11.58
C THR A 285 -6.20 -9.69 10.86
N ASN A 286 -5.31 -10.34 10.11
CA ASN A 286 -4.25 -9.69 9.34
C ASN A 286 -4.78 -9.19 7.99
N ALA A 287 -4.69 -7.87 7.75
CA ALA A 287 -5.14 -7.25 6.50
C ALA A 287 -4.28 -7.64 5.27
N LEU A 288 -2.99 -7.90 5.48
CA LEU A 288 -2.00 -8.07 4.42
C LEU A 288 -2.30 -9.25 3.48
N PRO A 289 -2.63 -10.48 3.96
CA PRO A 289 -3.02 -11.58 3.08
C PRO A 289 -4.23 -11.28 2.20
N TYR A 290 -5.24 -10.60 2.75
CA TYR A 290 -6.43 -10.21 2.00
C TYR A 290 -6.09 -9.22 0.87
N SER A 291 -5.26 -8.23 1.14
CA SER A 291 -4.83 -7.26 0.14
C SER A 291 -4.01 -7.90 -0.97
N TRP A 292 -3.09 -8.83 -0.64
CA TRP A 292 -2.34 -9.58 -1.64
C TRP A 292 -3.21 -10.57 -2.42
N LYS A 293 -4.20 -11.20 -1.78
CA LYS A 293 -5.19 -12.02 -2.50
C LYS A 293 -5.95 -11.19 -3.53
N ALA A 294 -6.41 -10.00 -3.15
CA ALA A 294 -7.04 -9.08 -4.09
C ALA A 294 -6.09 -8.71 -5.25
N CYS A 295 -4.82 -8.40 -4.96
CA CYS A 295 -3.81 -8.13 -5.99
C CYS A 295 -3.68 -9.31 -6.98
N THR A 296 -3.56 -10.53 -6.45
CA THR A 296 -3.39 -11.76 -7.25
C THR A 296 -4.62 -12.07 -8.11
N LEU A 297 -5.83 -11.88 -7.58
CA LEU A 297 -7.08 -12.02 -8.33
C LEU A 297 -7.21 -10.97 -9.43
N GLY A 298 -6.85 -9.70 -9.13
CA GLY A 298 -6.82 -8.63 -10.12
C GLY A 298 -5.84 -8.92 -11.26
N GLN A 299 -4.64 -9.40 -10.94
CA GLN A 299 -3.65 -9.84 -11.92
C GLN A 299 -4.18 -10.99 -12.79
N ALA A 300 -4.80 -12.01 -12.18
CA ALA A 300 -5.39 -13.14 -12.91
C ALA A 300 -6.42 -12.70 -13.95
N MET A 301 -7.29 -11.76 -13.59
CA MET A 301 -8.28 -11.22 -14.51
C MET A 301 -7.67 -10.31 -15.59
N THR A 302 -6.57 -9.62 -15.30
CA THR A 302 -5.90 -8.73 -16.25
C THR A 302 -5.12 -9.53 -17.29
N LEU A 303 -4.44 -10.61 -16.87
CA LEU A 303 -3.65 -11.48 -17.73
C LEU A 303 -4.49 -12.57 -18.41
N GLY A 304 -5.80 -12.64 -18.16
CA GLY A 304 -6.68 -13.65 -18.76
C GLY A 304 -6.54 -15.04 -18.15
N PHE A 305 -5.93 -15.20 -16.98
CA PHE A 305 -5.84 -16.47 -16.24
C PHE A 305 -7.18 -16.85 -15.62
N ARG A 306 -7.98 -15.85 -15.26
CA ARG A 306 -9.38 -15.98 -14.82
C ARG A 306 -10.27 -15.07 -15.65
N GLU A 307 -11.49 -15.53 -15.90
CA GLU A 307 -12.51 -14.75 -16.60
C GLU A 307 -12.97 -13.55 -15.75
N ARG A 308 -13.25 -12.42 -16.41
CA ARG A 308 -13.86 -11.24 -15.75
C ARG A 308 -15.37 -11.42 -15.65
N ASN A 309 -15.82 -12.33 -14.82
CA ASN A 309 -17.24 -12.54 -14.50
C ASN A 309 -17.60 -11.97 -13.13
N ASP A 310 -18.90 -12.03 -12.79
CA ASP A 310 -19.41 -11.46 -11.56
C ASP A 310 -18.86 -12.20 -10.31
N GLU A 311 -18.63 -13.52 -10.38
CA GLU A 311 -18.07 -14.34 -9.29
C GLU A 311 -16.62 -13.95 -8.94
N ASN A 312 -15.73 -13.93 -9.93
CA ASN A 312 -14.34 -13.55 -9.74
C ASN A 312 -14.19 -12.07 -9.30
N MET A 313 -15.09 -11.22 -9.76
CA MET A 313 -15.13 -9.83 -9.33
C MET A 313 -15.63 -9.68 -7.89
N GLU A 314 -16.58 -10.51 -7.45
CA GLU A 314 -17.05 -10.52 -6.06
C GLU A 314 -15.97 -11.02 -5.10
N GLU A 315 -15.20 -12.06 -5.48
CA GLU A 315 -14.05 -12.55 -4.70
C GLU A 315 -12.96 -11.48 -4.56
N PHE A 316 -12.61 -10.80 -5.65
CA PHE A 316 -11.65 -9.69 -5.67
C PHE A 316 -12.09 -8.55 -4.74
N LEU A 317 -13.33 -8.06 -4.92
CA LEU A 317 -13.85 -6.94 -4.15
C LEU A 317 -14.10 -7.31 -2.68
N GLY A 318 -14.50 -8.55 -2.41
CA GLY A 318 -14.66 -9.08 -1.05
C GLY A 318 -13.35 -9.09 -0.28
N SER A 319 -12.28 -9.58 -0.90
CA SER A 319 -10.94 -9.57 -0.32
C SER A 319 -10.44 -8.14 -0.07
N LEU A 320 -10.59 -7.24 -1.04
CA LEU A 320 -10.19 -5.84 -0.92
C LEU A 320 -10.99 -5.09 0.16
N SER A 321 -12.30 -5.35 0.25
CA SER A 321 -13.17 -4.78 1.28
C SER A 321 -12.78 -5.25 2.68
N LYS A 322 -12.45 -6.56 2.83
CA LYS A 322 -12.03 -7.12 4.10
C LYS A 322 -10.69 -6.57 4.55
N ALA A 323 -9.72 -6.46 3.65
CA ALA A 323 -8.45 -5.81 3.94
C ALA A 323 -8.63 -4.37 4.45
N ASN A 324 -9.48 -3.59 3.77
CA ASN A 324 -9.75 -2.21 4.17
C ASN A 324 -10.57 -2.08 5.47
N GLU A 325 -11.40 -3.08 5.79
CA GLU A 325 -12.12 -3.14 7.07
C GLU A 325 -11.17 -3.40 8.23
N LEU A 326 -10.21 -4.33 8.05
CA LEU A 326 -9.23 -4.69 9.06
C LEU A 326 -8.19 -3.59 9.28
N ASN A 327 -7.73 -2.95 8.21
CA ASN A 327 -6.76 -1.85 8.28
C ASN A 327 -6.94 -0.89 7.09
N ASP A 328 -7.60 0.25 7.30
CA ASP A 328 -7.84 1.27 6.26
C ASP A 328 -6.58 2.09 5.93
N ASN A 329 -5.50 1.93 6.70
CA ASN A 329 -4.18 2.50 6.46
C ASN A 329 -3.18 1.46 5.91
N ASP A 330 -3.61 0.22 5.62
CA ASP A 330 -2.75 -0.74 4.95
C ASP A 330 -2.30 -0.20 3.58
N TRP A 331 -0.97 -0.09 3.42
CA TRP A 331 -0.38 0.53 2.23
C TRP A 331 -0.73 -0.22 0.94
N ASN A 332 -0.74 -1.57 0.99
CA ASN A 332 -1.00 -2.38 -0.19
C ASN A 332 -2.49 -2.33 -0.60
N THR A 333 -3.40 -2.37 0.36
CA THR A 333 -4.83 -2.16 0.13
C THR A 333 -5.09 -0.80 -0.52
N ASN A 334 -4.50 0.26 0.04
CA ASN A 334 -4.65 1.61 -0.51
C ASN A 334 -4.00 1.74 -1.91
N ARG A 335 -2.86 1.07 -2.15
CA ARG A 335 -2.24 0.98 -3.48
C ARG A 335 -3.19 0.35 -4.49
N ILE A 336 -3.79 -0.81 -4.18
CA ILE A 336 -4.71 -1.52 -5.07
C ILE A 336 -5.99 -0.70 -5.32
N LEU A 337 -6.53 -0.05 -4.28
CA LEU A 337 -7.65 0.89 -4.43
C LEU A 337 -7.29 2.07 -5.33
N GLY A 338 -6.07 2.59 -5.22
CA GLY A 338 -5.53 3.62 -6.12
C GLY A 338 -5.50 3.13 -7.56
N GLU A 339 -4.95 1.96 -7.82
CA GLU A 339 -4.84 1.33 -9.13
C GLU A 339 -6.21 1.05 -9.77
N ALA A 340 -7.13 0.47 -8.99
CA ALA A 340 -8.50 0.22 -9.45
C ALA A 340 -9.21 1.53 -9.86
N ASN A 341 -9.03 2.60 -9.09
CA ASN A 341 -9.60 3.91 -9.43
C ASN A 341 -8.93 4.57 -10.64
N LEU A 342 -7.61 4.36 -10.88
CA LEU A 342 -6.96 4.76 -12.14
C LEU A 342 -7.59 4.08 -13.35
N THR A 343 -7.76 2.75 -13.27
CA THR A 343 -8.39 1.95 -14.33
C THR A 343 -9.83 2.40 -14.62
N LEU A 344 -10.57 2.81 -13.59
CA LEU A 344 -11.93 3.35 -13.72
C LEU A 344 -11.96 4.82 -14.12
N GLN A 345 -10.81 5.48 -14.30
CA GLN A 345 -10.67 6.91 -14.59
C GLN A 345 -11.23 7.83 -13.48
N ASN A 346 -11.32 7.32 -12.25
CA ASN A 346 -11.70 8.08 -11.06
C ASN A 346 -10.44 8.72 -10.45
N PHE A 347 -9.78 9.62 -11.19
CA PHE A 347 -8.43 10.12 -10.88
C PHE A 347 -8.33 10.80 -9.51
N GLN A 348 -9.32 11.57 -9.10
CA GLN A 348 -9.35 12.20 -7.78
C GLN A 348 -9.36 11.16 -6.65
N GLN A 349 -10.19 10.12 -6.78
CA GLN A 349 -10.28 9.07 -5.78
C GLN A 349 -8.99 8.22 -5.77
N SER A 350 -8.42 7.95 -6.94
CA SER A 350 -7.12 7.30 -7.07
C SER A 350 -6.04 8.06 -6.31
N LYS A 351 -5.96 9.40 -6.45
CA LYS A 351 -4.99 10.22 -5.73
C LYS A 351 -5.14 10.12 -4.21
N ILE A 352 -6.37 10.10 -3.70
CA ILE A 352 -6.62 9.96 -2.25
C ILE A 352 -6.03 8.65 -1.72
N TYR A 353 -6.31 7.52 -2.37
CA TYR A 353 -5.79 6.21 -1.95
C TYR A 353 -4.28 6.09 -2.18
N ALA A 354 -3.77 6.55 -3.32
CA ALA A 354 -2.35 6.54 -3.62
C ALA A 354 -1.54 7.39 -2.61
N THR A 355 -2.08 8.53 -2.17
CA THR A 355 -1.48 9.36 -1.11
C THR A 355 -1.44 8.62 0.22
N LYS A 356 -2.52 7.92 0.60
CA LYS A 356 -2.52 7.09 1.82
C LYS A 356 -1.46 5.99 1.74
N ALA A 357 -1.35 5.30 0.60
CA ALA A 357 -0.33 4.29 0.37
C ALA A 357 1.09 4.88 0.46
N TYR A 358 1.32 6.05 -0.15
CA TYR A 358 2.61 6.75 -0.11
C TYR A 358 3.00 7.17 1.31
N ASN A 359 2.06 7.73 2.08
CA ASN A 359 2.32 8.11 3.47
C ASN A 359 2.63 6.91 4.37
N ALA A 360 2.07 5.74 4.06
CA ALA A 360 2.31 4.51 4.83
C ALA A 360 3.57 3.75 4.40
N ASN A 361 3.99 3.85 3.12
CA ASN A 361 5.18 3.17 2.58
C ASN A 361 5.80 3.97 1.41
N PRO A 362 6.51 5.09 1.69
CA PRO A 362 6.97 6.04 0.68
C PRO A 362 8.14 5.53 -0.19
N ASN A 363 8.75 4.41 0.18
CA ASN A 363 9.92 3.85 -0.50
C ASN A 363 9.62 2.56 -1.29
N HIS A 364 8.35 2.15 -1.36
CA HIS A 364 7.97 0.95 -2.09
C HIS A 364 7.75 1.23 -3.59
N PRO A 365 8.42 0.53 -4.52
CA PRO A 365 8.35 0.83 -5.96
C PRO A 365 6.94 0.84 -6.54
N PHE A 366 6.09 -0.13 -6.16
CA PHE A 366 4.70 -0.16 -6.62
C PHE A 366 3.86 0.99 -6.08
N VAL A 367 4.13 1.45 -4.86
CA VAL A 367 3.47 2.64 -4.28
C VAL A 367 3.88 3.89 -5.02
N LEU A 368 5.18 4.08 -5.28
CA LEU A 368 5.70 5.19 -6.06
C LEU A 368 5.11 5.21 -7.48
N SER A 369 5.00 4.03 -8.13
CA SER A 369 4.40 3.91 -9.45
C SER A 369 2.95 4.42 -9.47
N ILE A 370 2.10 3.96 -8.54
CA ILE A 370 0.68 4.36 -8.51
C ILE A 370 0.51 5.81 -8.05
N TYR A 371 1.33 6.28 -7.09
CA TYR A 371 1.26 7.65 -6.60
C TYR A 371 1.67 8.65 -7.69
N GLY A 372 2.76 8.38 -8.42
CA GLY A 372 3.19 9.18 -9.56
C GLY A 372 2.12 9.23 -10.67
N ASP A 373 1.55 8.08 -11.05
CA ASP A 373 0.46 8.02 -12.02
C ASP A 373 -0.76 8.84 -11.58
N ALA A 374 -1.14 8.72 -10.31
CA ALA A 374 -2.27 9.46 -9.77
C ALA A 374 -2.04 10.98 -9.79
N LEU A 375 -0.83 11.44 -9.48
CA LEU A 375 -0.44 12.86 -9.57
C LEU A 375 -0.54 13.36 -11.02
N ILE A 376 0.06 12.66 -11.95
CA ILE A 376 0.04 13.03 -13.38
C ILE A 376 -1.38 13.13 -13.91
N ARG A 377 -2.24 12.14 -13.63
CA ARG A 377 -3.63 12.12 -14.10
C ARG A 377 -4.50 13.19 -13.46
N ASN A 378 -4.07 13.77 -12.34
CA ASN A 378 -4.70 14.93 -11.70
C ASN A 378 -4.07 16.26 -12.14
N GLY A 379 -3.16 16.27 -13.12
CA GLY A 379 -2.53 17.49 -13.66
C GLY A 379 -1.29 17.97 -12.89
N GLU A 380 -0.84 17.21 -11.89
CA GLU A 380 0.34 17.52 -11.08
C GLU A 380 1.60 16.87 -11.67
N VAL A 381 1.87 17.19 -12.95
CA VAL A 381 2.89 16.49 -13.76
C VAL A 381 4.29 16.63 -13.16
N GLU A 382 4.69 17.83 -12.74
CA GLU A 382 6.01 18.06 -12.14
C GLU A 382 6.22 17.26 -10.84
N SER A 383 5.19 17.16 -10.00
CA SER A 383 5.23 16.34 -8.79
C SER A 383 5.33 14.85 -9.11
N GLY A 384 4.61 14.40 -10.15
CA GLY A 384 4.70 13.02 -10.64
C GLY A 384 6.09 12.68 -11.17
N ILE A 385 6.72 13.60 -11.91
CA ILE A 385 8.10 13.44 -12.39
C ILE A 385 9.06 13.23 -11.22
N LYS A 386 9.00 14.05 -10.17
CA LYS A 386 9.86 13.89 -8.98
C LYS A 386 9.69 12.52 -8.32
N VAL A 387 8.45 12.03 -8.25
CA VAL A 387 8.18 10.69 -7.70
C VAL A 387 8.80 9.60 -8.57
N PHE A 388 8.71 9.71 -9.89
CA PHE A 388 9.30 8.73 -10.80
C PHE A 388 10.84 8.85 -10.89
N GLU A 389 11.40 10.04 -10.78
CA GLU A 389 12.87 10.22 -10.62
C GLU A 389 13.35 9.57 -9.33
N LYS A 390 12.61 9.71 -8.21
CA LYS A 390 12.90 8.97 -6.98
C LYS A 390 12.85 7.45 -7.23
N MET A 391 11.80 6.96 -7.89
CA MET A 391 11.65 5.54 -8.21
C MET A 391 12.79 5.02 -9.08
N TYR A 392 13.25 5.78 -10.07
CA TYR A 392 14.36 5.42 -10.96
C TYR A 392 15.72 5.40 -10.25
N LYS A 393 15.95 6.36 -9.34
CA LYS A 393 17.22 6.42 -8.55
C LYS A 393 17.34 5.28 -7.54
N MET A 394 16.24 4.64 -7.21
CA MET A 394 16.24 3.50 -6.31
C MET A 394 16.81 2.28 -7.03
N GLU A 395 17.78 1.59 -6.43
CA GLU A 395 18.30 0.33 -6.97
C GLU A 395 17.21 -0.74 -6.92
N PRO A 396 17.07 -1.61 -7.94
CA PRO A 396 16.04 -2.65 -7.93
C PRO A 396 16.24 -3.61 -6.76
N ILE A 397 15.16 -4.00 -6.08
CA ILE A 397 15.18 -5.07 -5.10
C ILE A 397 15.32 -6.38 -5.88
N PRO A 398 16.38 -7.20 -5.67
CA PRO A 398 16.65 -8.37 -6.51
C PRO A 398 15.51 -9.37 -6.64
N ALA A 399 14.61 -9.43 -5.65
CA ALA A 399 13.43 -10.32 -5.65
C ALA A 399 12.19 -9.74 -6.35
N MET A 400 12.21 -8.47 -6.75
CA MET A 400 11.01 -7.76 -7.25
C MET A 400 11.07 -7.38 -8.73
N ASP A 401 12.17 -7.62 -9.44
CA ASP A 401 12.36 -7.02 -10.77
C ASP A 401 12.24 -8.01 -11.92
N SER A 402 11.01 -8.27 -12.35
CA SER A 402 10.73 -8.84 -13.66
C SER A 402 10.52 -7.75 -14.74
N ASN A 403 10.61 -6.45 -14.41
CA ASN A 403 10.40 -5.35 -15.35
C ASN A 403 11.29 -4.14 -15.00
N SER A 404 12.58 -4.26 -15.36
CA SER A 404 13.61 -3.23 -15.12
C SER A 404 13.27 -1.87 -15.76
N ASP A 405 12.51 -1.87 -16.87
CA ASP A 405 12.18 -0.66 -17.63
C ASP A 405 10.99 0.13 -17.07
N ARG A 406 10.27 -0.40 -16.08
CA ARG A 406 9.06 0.28 -15.55
C ARG A 406 9.31 1.73 -15.12
N PRO A 407 10.37 2.07 -14.37
CA PRO A 407 10.65 3.46 -14.00
C PRO A 407 10.91 4.36 -15.21
N LEU A 408 11.64 3.85 -16.20
CA LEU A 408 11.95 4.57 -17.44
C LEU A 408 10.69 4.85 -18.26
N LYS A 409 9.80 3.87 -18.42
CA LYS A 409 8.51 4.03 -19.13
C LYS A 409 7.61 5.05 -18.43
N LYS A 410 7.58 5.06 -17.09
CA LYS A 410 6.84 6.06 -16.32
C LYS A 410 7.41 7.47 -16.48
N LEU A 411 8.72 7.61 -16.45
CA LEU A 411 9.41 8.88 -16.70
C LEU A 411 9.19 9.36 -18.14
N PHE A 412 9.27 8.46 -19.12
CA PHE A 412 9.02 8.77 -20.52
C PHE A 412 7.63 9.39 -20.72
N LEU A 413 6.59 8.75 -20.19
CA LEU A 413 5.22 9.26 -20.23
C LEU A 413 5.10 10.61 -19.51
N ALA A 414 5.72 10.75 -18.33
CA ALA A 414 5.65 11.98 -17.55
C ALA A 414 6.32 13.16 -18.26
N TYR A 415 7.50 12.96 -18.86
CA TYR A 415 8.18 13.99 -19.63
C TYR A 415 7.42 14.33 -20.93
N TYR A 416 6.80 13.34 -21.58
CA TYR A 416 5.90 13.63 -22.72
C TYR A 416 4.77 14.57 -22.31
N LEU A 417 4.08 14.30 -21.21
CA LEU A 417 2.99 15.13 -20.69
C LEU A 417 3.47 16.53 -20.23
N ASN A 418 4.75 16.64 -19.87
CA ASN A 418 5.39 17.91 -19.54
C ASN A 418 5.97 18.65 -20.77
N ASN A 419 5.82 18.09 -21.97
CA ASN A 419 6.40 18.58 -23.23
C ASN A 419 7.94 18.67 -23.22
N ASP A 420 8.62 17.93 -22.37
CA ASP A 420 10.09 17.83 -22.32
C ASP A 420 10.57 16.74 -23.28
N TYR A 421 10.45 17.02 -24.59
CA TYR A 421 10.78 16.06 -25.65
C TYR A 421 12.26 15.68 -25.67
N LYS A 422 13.14 16.57 -25.18
CA LYS A 422 14.57 16.27 -25.09
C LYS A 422 14.82 15.13 -24.11
N LYS A 423 14.20 15.16 -22.92
CA LYS A 423 14.27 14.06 -21.95
C LYS A 423 13.57 12.81 -22.46
N CYS A 424 12.50 12.94 -23.23
CA CYS A 424 11.88 11.81 -23.90
C CYS A 424 12.86 11.07 -24.81
N ASP A 425 13.64 11.81 -25.64
CA ASP A 425 14.65 11.23 -26.51
C ASP A 425 15.74 10.46 -25.70
N GLU A 426 16.21 11.07 -24.61
CA GLU A 426 17.20 10.46 -23.73
C GLU A 426 16.71 9.17 -23.08
N ILE A 427 15.47 9.15 -22.60
CA ILE A 427 14.86 8.00 -21.91
C ILE A 427 14.47 6.88 -22.90
N PHE A 428 13.88 7.23 -24.05
CA PHE A 428 13.46 6.25 -25.03
C PHE A 428 14.62 5.31 -25.45
N ASN A 429 15.82 5.88 -25.63
CA ASN A 429 17.00 5.10 -25.98
C ASN A 429 17.56 4.21 -24.84
N GLN A 430 17.06 4.37 -23.60
CA GLN A 430 17.46 3.56 -22.44
C GLN A 430 16.48 2.42 -22.17
N ILE A 431 15.27 2.47 -22.72
CA ILE A 431 14.26 1.40 -22.57
C ILE A 431 14.70 0.23 -23.45
N GLU A 432 14.87 -0.95 -22.85
CA GLU A 432 15.29 -2.16 -23.57
C GLU A 432 14.16 -2.75 -24.39
N GLU A 433 12.93 -2.78 -23.82
CA GLU A 433 11.75 -3.34 -24.48
C GLU A 433 10.59 -2.35 -24.52
N HIS A 434 10.38 -1.75 -25.70
CA HIS A 434 9.25 -0.85 -25.93
C HIS A 434 7.93 -1.62 -26.07
N ASP A 435 6.91 -1.13 -25.36
CA ASP A 435 5.51 -1.50 -25.61
C ASP A 435 4.86 -0.57 -26.66
N PHE A 436 3.60 -0.85 -26.98
CA PHE A 436 2.89 -0.05 -27.98
C PHE A 436 2.73 1.41 -27.56
N GLN A 437 2.54 1.67 -26.26
CA GLN A 437 2.38 3.05 -25.76
C GLN A 437 3.66 3.84 -25.92
N ASP A 438 4.83 3.28 -25.55
CA ASP A 438 6.11 3.95 -25.66
C ASP A 438 6.42 4.29 -27.13
N TRP A 439 6.26 3.30 -27.98
CA TRP A 439 6.54 3.42 -29.41
C TRP A 439 5.63 4.45 -30.08
N PHE A 440 4.32 4.39 -29.80
CA PHE A 440 3.33 5.31 -30.39
C PHE A 440 3.53 6.75 -29.93
N ILE A 441 3.78 6.98 -28.65
CA ILE A 441 4.06 8.32 -28.10
C ILE A 441 5.34 8.87 -28.74
N TYR A 442 6.39 8.05 -28.90
CA TYR A 442 7.63 8.52 -29.51
C TYR A 442 7.46 8.91 -30.98
N MET A 443 6.73 8.14 -31.75
CA MET A 443 6.33 8.48 -33.11
C MET A 443 5.59 9.84 -33.14
N HIS A 444 4.65 10.06 -32.22
CA HIS A 444 3.92 11.33 -32.12
C HIS A 444 4.85 12.51 -31.79
N ILE A 445 5.83 12.32 -30.88
CA ILE A 445 6.85 13.34 -30.57
C ILE A 445 7.62 13.71 -31.84
N LYS A 446 8.11 12.75 -32.60
CA LYS A 446 8.89 12.98 -33.82
C LYS A 446 8.05 13.70 -34.90
N THR A 447 6.78 13.33 -35.01
CA THR A 447 5.83 14.03 -35.90
C THR A 447 5.66 15.50 -35.49
N LYS A 448 5.46 15.79 -34.19
CA LYS A 448 5.36 17.16 -33.68
C LYS A 448 6.63 17.98 -33.91
N GLN A 449 7.78 17.36 -33.87
CA GLN A 449 9.07 18.00 -34.14
C GLN A 449 9.40 18.15 -35.64
N ASN A 450 8.55 17.65 -36.55
CA ASN A 450 8.80 17.55 -37.98
C ASN A 450 10.07 16.78 -38.33
N ILE A 451 10.40 15.73 -37.58
CA ILE A 451 11.55 14.86 -37.81
C ILE A 451 11.06 13.66 -38.60
N GLU A 452 11.78 13.37 -39.74
CA GLU A 452 11.53 12.16 -40.52
C GLU A 452 12.06 10.93 -39.74
N TYR A 453 11.20 9.92 -39.52
CA TYR A 453 11.54 8.73 -38.73
C TYR A 453 11.19 7.42 -39.40
N ILE A 454 10.49 7.42 -40.53
CA ILE A 454 9.96 6.21 -41.19
C ILE A 454 11.05 5.18 -41.52
N LYS A 455 12.29 5.65 -41.72
CA LYS A 455 13.46 4.80 -42.02
C LYS A 455 14.32 4.47 -40.78
N GLU A 456 13.88 4.91 -39.60
CA GLU A 456 14.60 4.62 -38.37
C GLU A 456 14.30 3.18 -37.91
N SER A 457 15.33 2.48 -37.45
CA SER A 457 15.23 1.06 -37.05
C SER A 457 14.20 0.83 -35.94
N TRP A 458 14.07 1.74 -34.98
CA TRP A 458 13.09 1.64 -33.91
C TRP A 458 11.64 1.71 -34.43
N TYR A 459 11.41 2.52 -35.49
CA TYR A 459 10.09 2.64 -36.12
C TYR A 459 9.74 1.36 -36.86
N GLU A 460 10.66 0.85 -37.70
CA GLU A 460 10.46 -0.36 -38.48
C GLU A 460 10.19 -1.58 -37.58
N MET A 461 10.97 -1.73 -36.50
CA MET A 461 10.77 -2.80 -35.50
C MET A 461 9.41 -2.71 -34.82
N GLY A 462 9.00 -1.53 -34.40
CA GLY A 462 7.68 -1.30 -33.78
C GLY A 462 6.54 -1.51 -34.74
N ALA A 463 6.66 -1.03 -35.98
CA ALA A 463 5.65 -1.20 -37.01
C ALA A 463 5.40 -2.71 -37.33
N GLU A 464 6.45 -3.53 -37.35
CA GLU A 464 6.33 -4.98 -37.51
C GLU A 464 5.78 -5.66 -36.23
N LYS A 465 6.27 -5.25 -35.05
CA LYS A 465 5.83 -5.82 -33.75
C LYS A 465 4.34 -5.60 -33.50
N PHE A 466 3.81 -4.44 -33.90
CA PHE A 466 2.46 -4.00 -33.56
C PHE A 466 1.51 -3.97 -34.76
N LYS A 467 1.86 -4.58 -35.88
CA LYS A 467 1.07 -4.57 -37.13
C LYS A 467 -0.34 -5.12 -37.01
N ASP A 468 -0.53 -6.11 -36.11
CA ASP A 468 -1.80 -6.82 -35.92
C ASP A 468 -2.70 -6.15 -34.85
N LEU A 469 -2.22 -5.08 -34.19
CA LEU A 469 -3.00 -4.38 -33.18
C LEU A 469 -4.01 -3.42 -33.81
N ASN A 470 -5.17 -3.31 -33.20
CA ASN A 470 -6.10 -2.21 -33.49
C ASN A 470 -5.65 -0.95 -32.71
N TRP A 471 -4.89 -0.11 -33.37
CA TRP A 471 -4.28 1.10 -32.77
C TRP A 471 -5.33 2.00 -32.09
N LYS A 472 -6.52 2.12 -32.63
CA LYS A 472 -7.60 2.94 -32.06
C LYS A 472 -8.07 2.42 -30.70
N ASP A 473 -8.17 1.10 -30.56
CA ASP A 473 -8.54 0.48 -29.30
C ASP A 473 -7.40 0.60 -28.29
N GLU A 474 -6.15 0.36 -28.71
CA GLU A 474 -4.97 0.50 -27.87
C GLU A 474 -4.76 1.93 -27.35
N ILE A 475 -4.84 2.93 -28.22
CA ILE A 475 -4.72 4.36 -27.84
C ILE A 475 -5.80 4.74 -26.81
N SER A 476 -6.99 4.15 -26.92
CA SER A 476 -8.07 4.42 -25.96
C SER A 476 -7.73 3.99 -24.53
N LEU A 477 -6.79 3.03 -24.37
CA LEU A 477 -6.32 2.54 -23.08
C LEU A 477 -5.28 3.45 -22.42
N PHE A 478 -4.67 4.38 -23.17
CA PHE A 478 -3.66 5.29 -22.59
C PHE A 478 -4.25 6.26 -21.57
N HIS A 479 -5.56 6.50 -21.62
CA HIS A 479 -6.26 7.43 -20.73
C HIS A 479 -5.67 8.85 -20.73
N LEU A 480 -5.08 9.27 -21.85
CA LEU A 480 -4.55 10.62 -22.05
C LEU A 480 -5.63 11.54 -22.59
N ASN A 481 -5.66 12.78 -22.10
CA ASN A 481 -6.57 13.83 -22.60
C ASN A 481 -6.02 14.58 -23.82
N ASP A 482 -4.87 14.15 -24.34
CA ASP A 482 -4.27 14.77 -25.52
C ASP A 482 -5.13 14.48 -26.75
N LYS A 483 -5.81 15.52 -27.26
CA LYS A 483 -6.67 15.41 -28.44
C LYS A 483 -5.87 15.13 -29.70
N GLU A 484 -4.63 15.61 -29.77
CA GLU A 484 -3.75 15.41 -30.92
C GLU A 484 -3.27 13.98 -31.05
N LEU A 485 -3.08 13.31 -29.91
CA LEU A 485 -2.71 11.87 -29.86
C LEU A 485 -3.84 10.97 -30.38
N LYS A 486 -5.09 11.43 -30.32
CA LYS A 486 -6.30 10.67 -30.71
C LYS A 486 -6.77 10.99 -32.11
N SER A 487 -6.22 12.02 -32.76
CA SER A 487 -6.51 12.41 -34.12
C SER A 487 -5.65 11.67 -35.15
#